data_d95ae845dc20c7034e69f1f65767369b
#
_entry.id   d95ae845dc20c7034e69f1f65767369b
#
_cell.length_a   1.000
_cell.length_b   1.000
_cell.length_c   1.000
_cell.angle_alpha   90.00
_cell.angle_beta   90.00
_cell.angle_gamma   90.00
#
_symmetry.space_group_name_H-M   'P 1'
#
loop_
_entity.id
_entity.type
_entity.pdbx_description
1 polymer ?
#
loop_
_entity_poly.entity_id
_entity_poly.type
_entity_poly.pdbx_seq_one_letter_code
_entity_poly.pdbx_strand_id
1 'polypeptide(L)'
;QSDNPYAIIVAATTSSDAKADFSNYGSQVDVSAPGKDIYTTYTNGGYTYGWGTSFASPTTAGVVALIMAANPGLSPDEVEAVLKNSANDLGSNGWDKYFGHGRVNAAVAVQMASQTTSVDTQAPGVTITSPAYNNTVSGNVLVEVDASDDTGVSQVVLYANGQSIGSDSTAPYQFSWNSAQVADGNATLTAYAYDAANNTGISSGVTVNVDNQPDNVD
;
A
#
# COMPACT_ATOMS: atom_id res chain seq x y z
N GLN A 1 26.45 4.21 -15.26
CA GLN A 1 25.35 4.79 -14.48
C GLN A 1 24.64 3.62 -13.79
N SER A 2 24.53 3.68 -12.48
CA SER A 2 23.77 2.68 -11.72
C SER A 2 22.28 2.85 -12.07
N ASP A 3 21.58 1.72 -12.30
CA ASP A 3 20.13 1.72 -12.36
C ASP A 3 19.61 2.38 -11.08
N ASN A 4 18.82 3.43 -11.25
CA ASN A 4 18.12 4.04 -10.12
C ASN A 4 16.70 3.41 -10.07
N PRO A 5 16.44 2.47 -9.14
CA PRO A 5 15.17 1.76 -9.09
C PRO A 5 13.98 2.66 -8.70
N TYR A 6 14.27 3.94 -8.39
CA TYR A 6 13.25 4.93 -7.99
C TYR A 6 13.01 6.00 -9.06
N ALA A 7 13.47 5.79 -10.29
CA ALA A 7 13.32 6.79 -11.36
C ALA A 7 12.90 6.14 -12.68
N ILE A 8 11.83 6.63 -13.28
CA ILE A 8 11.39 6.24 -14.62
C ILE A 8 12.21 6.99 -15.65
N ILE A 9 12.92 6.30 -16.51
CA ILE A 9 13.77 6.85 -17.58
C ILE A 9 12.97 6.93 -18.87
N VAL A 10 12.82 8.14 -19.40
CA VAL A 10 11.93 8.42 -20.52
C VAL A 10 12.70 8.85 -21.77
N ALA A 11 12.51 8.13 -22.88
CA ALA A 11 12.98 8.53 -24.21
C ALA A 11 11.96 9.46 -24.89
N ALA A 12 12.43 10.18 -25.93
CA ALA A 12 11.57 11.09 -26.68
C ALA A 12 11.20 10.53 -28.07
N THR A 13 9.89 10.62 -28.40
CA THR A 13 9.35 10.31 -29.73
C THR A 13 8.96 11.57 -30.50
N THR A 14 8.86 11.41 -31.82
CA THR A 14 8.22 12.39 -32.73
C THR A 14 6.72 12.14 -32.80
N SER A 15 5.99 13.02 -33.52
CA SER A 15 4.55 12.84 -33.80
C SER A 15 4.24 11.67 -34.74
N SER A 16 5.26 11.07 -35.38
CA SER A 16 5.14 9.86 -36.22
C SER A 16 5.61 8.60 -35.54
N ASP A 17 5.76 8.63 -34.22
CA ASP A 17 6.24 7.51 -33.39
C ASP A 17 7.69 7.06 -33.68
N ALA A 18 8.46 7.88 -34.39
CA ALA A 18 9.89 7.64 -34.54
C ALA A 18 10.67 8.15 -33.32
N LYS A 19 11.82 7.53 -33.00
CA LYS A 19 12.74 8.07 -32.01
C LYS A 19 13.20 9.48 -32.43
N ALA A 20 13.09 10.44 -31.54
CA ALA A 20 13.60 11.79 -31.81
C ALA A 20 15.15 11.75 -31.93
N ASP A 21 15.71 12.53 -32.85
CA ASP A 21 17.15 12.51 -33.21
C ASP A 21 18.04 12.81 -32.00
N PHE A 22 17.59 13.68 -31.11
CA PHE A 22 18.30 14.09 -29.88
C PHE A 22 18.08 13.13 -28.71
N SER A 23 17.11 12.17 -28.80
CA SER A 23 16.81 11.29 -27.67
C SER A 23 17.96 10.36 -27.34
N ASN A 24 18.38 10.35 -26.08
CA ASN A 24 19.22 9.28 -25.55
C ASN A 24 18.51 7.94 -25.61
N TYR A 25 19.28 6.87 -25.60
CA TYR A 25 18.81 5.49 -25.65
C TYR A 25 19.77 4.58 -24.89
N GLY A 26 19.31 3.41 -24.48
CA GLY A 26 20.14 2.44 -23.75
C GLY A 26 19.30 1.46 -22.94
N SER A 27 19.98 0.60 -22.19
CA SER A 27 19.36 -0.46 -21.38
C SER A 27 18.48 0.06 -20.23
N GLN A 28 18.57 1.34 -19.92
CA GLN A 28 17.86 1.96 -18.79
C GLN A 28 16.57 2.68 -19.19
N VAL A 29 16.21 2.67 -20.49
CA VAL A 29 14.97 3.32 -20.94
C VAL A 29 13.77 2.48 -20.53
N ASP A 30 12.88 3.06 -19.72
CA ASP A 30 11.66 2.39 -19.28
C ASP A 30 10.53 2.54 -20.28
N VAL A 31 10.26 3.77 -20.69
CA VAL A 31 9.20 4.13 -21.65
C VAL A 31 9.65 5.28 -22.54
N SER A 32 8.83 5.60 -23.52
CA SER A 32 8.99 6.80 -24.35
C SER A 32 7.73 7.65 -24.31
N ALA A 33 7.87 8.93 -24.64
CA ALA A 33 6.75 9.87 -24.76
C ALA A 33 7.03 10.93 -25.84
N PRO A 34 6.00 11.64 -26.35
CA PRO A 34 6.19 12.75 -27.24
C PRO A 34 7.13 13.81 -26.66
N GLY A 35 8.20 14.15 -27.39
CA GLY A 35 9.20 15.10 -26.95
C GLY A 35 9.72 16.01 -28.08
N LYS A 36 9.17 15.88 -29.29
CA LYS A 36 9.50 16.73 -30.42
C LYS A 36 8.27 17.50 -30.92
N ASP A 37 8.45 18.79 -31.17
CA ASP A 37 7.40 19.72 -31.65
C ASP A 37 6.21 19.82 -30.64
N ILE A 38 6.52 19.89 -29.36
CA ILE A 38 5.53 20.00 -28.28
C ILE A 38 5.08 21.46 -28.15
N TYR A 39 3.80 21.73 -28.43
CA TYR A 39 3.20 23.04 -28.24
C TYR A 39 3.00 23.31 -26.75
N THR A 40 3.61 24.36 -26.24
CA THR A 40 3.65 24.67 -24.82
C THR A 40 3.61 26.17 -24.55
N THR A 41 3.36 26.54 -23.31
CA THR A 41 3.41 27.93 -22.83
C THR A 41 4.84 28.47 -22.92
N TYR A 42 4.93 29.78 -23.20
CA TYR A 42 6.18 30.51 -23.28
C TYR A 42 6.08 31.83 -22.50
N THR A 43 7.21 32.54 -22.41
CA THR A 43 7.28 33.82 -21.68
C THR A 43 6.27 34.86 -22.20
N ASN A 44 5.87 35.77 -21.32
CA ASN A 44 4.95 36.88 -21.62
C ASN A 44 3.55 36.44 -22.11
N GLY A 45 3.05 35.27 -21.61
CA GLY A 45 1.75 34.76 -21.99
C GLY A 45 1.67 34.19 -23.43
N GLY A 46 2.80 34.00 -24.09
CA GLY A 46 2.89 33.40 -25.42
C GLY A 46 2.91 31.86 -25.39
N TYR A 47 2.97 31.27 -26.58
CA TYR A 47 3.14 29.85 -26.83
C TYR A 47 4.24 29.60 -27.83
N THR A 48 4.88 28.45 -27.76
CA THR A 48 5.93 28.03 -28.70
C THR A 48 5.95 26.52 -28.86
N TYR A 49 6.69 26.05 -29.88
CA TYR A 49 7.03 24.64 -30.00
C TYR A 49 8.41 24.38 -29.37
N GLY A 50 8.46 23.38 -28.48
CA GLY A 50 9.68 22.94 -27.85
C GLY A 50 10.01 21.48 -28.19
N TRP A 51 11.26 21.09 -27.98
CA TRP A 51 11.73 19.72 -28.14
C TRP A 51 12.77 19.36 -27.08
N GLY A 52 12.80 18.08 -26.71
CA GLY A 52 13.70 17.53 -25.70
C GLY A 52 13.05 16.37 -24.96
N THR A 53 13.85 15.51 -24.37
CA THR A 53 13.38 14.52 -23.36
C THR A 53 12.80 15.24 -22.14
N SER A 54 13.15 16.51 -21.91
CA SER A 54 12.55 17.39 -20.89
C SER A 54 11.07 17.72 -21.13
N PHE A 55 10.52 17.43 -22.32
CA PHE A 55 9.08 17.49 -22.61
C PHE A 55 8.43 16.10 -22.54
N ALA A 56 9.16 15.04 -22.89
CA ALA A 56 8.69 13.65 -22.75
C ALA A 56 8.50 13.25 -21.27
N SER A 57 9.42 13.66 -20.41
CA SER A 57 9.37 13.37 -18.99
C SER A 57 8.10 13.91 -18.29
N PRO A 58 7.72 15.20 -18.39
CA PRO A 58 6.49 15.69 -17.77
C PRO A 58 5.23 15.12 -18.42
N THR A 59 5.25 14.73 -19.69
CA THR A 59 4.15 14.01 -20.34
C THR A 59 3.93 12.66 -19.65
N THR A 60 5.00 11.91 -19.40
CA THR A 60 4.96 10.65 -18.65
C THR A 60 4.52 10.86 -17.22
N ALA A 61 5.01 11.90 -16.54
CA ALA A 61 4.58 12.24 -15.17
C ALA A 61 3.07 12.54 -15.10
N GLY A 62 2.51 13.18 -16.15
CA GLY A 62 1.06 13.36 -16.26
C GLY A 62 0.29 12.04 -16.39
N VAL A 63 0.81 11.06 -17.13
CA VAL A 63 0.21 9.72 -17.23
C VAL A 63 0.29 8.98 -15.87
N VAL A 64 1.43 9.05 -15.17
CA VAL A 64 1.58 8.50 -13.81
C VAL A 64 0.55 9.12 -12.86
N ALA A 65 0.36 10.44 -12.89
CA ALA A 65 -0.66 11.10 -12.07
C ALA A 65 -2.08 10.62 -12.38
N LEU A 66 -2.40 10.34 -13.64
CA LEU A 66 -3.69 9.76 -14.03
C LEU A 66 -3.86 8.32 -13.54
N ILE A 67 -2.82 7.49 -13.56
CA ILE A 67 -2.81 6.13 -13.00
C ILE A 67 -3.13 6.20 -11.50
N MET A 68 -2.41 7.02 -10.74
CA MET A 68 -2.60 7.20 -9.30
C MET A 68 -3.99 7.78 -8.96
N ALA A 69 -4.53 8.66 -9.80
CA ALA A 69 -5.89 9.19 -9.62
C ALA A 69 -6.96 8.14 -9.91
N ALA A 70 -6.72 7.22 -10.85
CA ALA A 70 -7.64 6.14 -11.20
C ALA A 70 -7.67 5.02 -10.13
N ASN A 71 -6.53 4.77 -9.47
CA ASN A 71 -6.42 3.83 -8.36
C ASN A 71 -5.37 4.32 -7.34
N PRO A 72 -5.80 5.06 -6.31
CA PRO A 72 -4.90 5.59 -5.28
C PRO A 72 -4.23 4.53 -4.39
N GLY A 73 -4.74 3.28 -4.40
CA GLY A 73 -4.20 2.18 -3.60
C GLY A 73 -3.02 1.45 -4.25
N LEU A 74 -2.60 1.82 -5.48
CA LEU A 74 -1.45 1.20 -6.13
C LEU A 74 -0.15 1.63 -5.46
N SER A 75 0.71 0.65 -5.19
CA SER A 75 2.11 0.88 -4.79
C SER A 75 2.91 1.51 -5.95
N PRO A 76 4.07 2.14 -5.67
CA PRO A 76 4.94 2.68 -6.72
C PRO A 76 5.33 1.65 -7.78
N ASP A 77 5.59 0.41 -7.40
CA ASP A 77 5.96 -0.68 -8.32
C ASP A 77 4.78 -1.07 -9.22
N GLU A 78 3.55 -1.09 -8.68
CA GLU A 78 2.34 -1.35 -9.46
C GLU A 78 2.02 -0.21 -10.42
N VAL A 79 2.22 1.05 -10.02
CA VAL A 79 2.10 2.22 -10.91
C VAL A 79 3.08 2.13 -12.06
N GLU A 80 4.32 1.76 -11.80
CA GLU A 80 5.35 1.57 -12.83
C GLU A 80 5.00 0.40 -13.76
N ALA A 81 4.52 -0.71 -13.21
CA ALA A 81 4.07 -1.86 -14.00
C ALA A 81 2.89 -1.50 -14.92
N VAL A 82 1.90 -0.77 -14.41
CA VAL A 82 0.77 -0.26 -15.21
C VAL A 82 1.27 0.65 -16.33
N LEU A 83 2.18 1.59 -16.03
CA LEU A 83 2.75 2.51 -17.01
C LEU A 83 3.45 1.75 -18.15
N LYS A 84 4.28 0.77 -17.81
CA LYS A 84 5.05 -0.04 -18.77
C LYS A 84 4.14 -0.96 -19.60
N ASN A 85 3.21 -1.67 -18.95
CA ASN A 85 2.33 -2.64 -19.60
C ASN A 85 1.22 -1.99 -20.46
N SER A 86 0.90 -0.73 -20.21
CA SER A 86 -0.09 0.03 -20.99
C SER A 86 0.51 0.76 -22.19
N ALA A 87 1.84 0.79 -22.32
CA ALA A 87 2.52 1.51 -23.39
C ALA A 87 2.21 0.90 -24.78
N ASN A 88 2.14 1.73 -25.79
CA ASN A 88 2.10 1.29 -27.18
C ASN A 88 3.51 0.83 -27.59
N ASP A 89 3.66 -0.45 -27.83
CA ASP A 89 4.93 -1.03 -28.27
C ASP A 89 5.39 -0.39 -29.59
N LEU A 90 6.63 0.08 -29.62
CA LEU A 90 7.27 0.72 -30.76
C LEU A 90 8.64 0.07 -31.01
N GLY A 91 9.04 0.03 -32.28
CA GLY A 91 10.33 -0.52 -32.66
C GLY A 91 10.34 -2.04 -32.72
N SER A 92 11.24 -2.69 -31.97
CA SER A 92 11.28 -4.15 -31.85
C SER A 92 10.22 -4.62 -30.87
N ASN A 93 9.59 -5.75 -31.14
CA ASN A 93 8.53 -6.29 -30.27
C ASN A 93 9.01 -6.49 -28.82
N GLY A 94 8.25 -5.94 -27.89
CA GLY A 94 8.58 -5.90 -26.47
C GLY A 94 9.55 -4.77 -26.13
N TRP A 95 10.28 -4.91 -25.01
CA TRP A 95 11.24 -3.88 -24.62
C TRP A 95 12.39 -3.75 -25.61
N ASP A 96 12.70 -2.51 -25.99
CA ASP A 96 13.90 -2.20 -26.74
C ASP A 96 14.64 -0.95 -26.20
N LYS A 97 15.89 -0.80 -26.58
CA LYS A 97 16.77 0.26 -26.05
C LYS A 97 16.39 1.68 -26.50
N TYR A 98 15.54 1.86 -27.49
CA TYR A 98 15.17 3.15 -28.08
C TYR A 98 13.86 3.71 -27.52
N PHE A 99 12.91 2.81 -27.22
CA PHE A 99 11.57 3.16 -26.79
C PHE A 99 11.20 2.60 -25.40
N GLY A 100 12.06 1.77 -24.80
CA GLY A 100 11.73 1.04 -23.58
C GLY A 100 10.60 0.05 -23.85
N HIS A 101 9.57 0.05 -23.02
CA HIS A 101 8.32 -0.72 -23.22
C HIS A 101 7.38 -0.08 -24.28
N GLY A 102 7.75 1.07 -24.83
CA GLY A 102 6.97 1.76 -25.85
C GLY A 102 6.57 3.17 -25.45
N ARG A 103 5.71 3.79 -26.27
CA ARG A 103 5.16 5.12 -25.98
C ARG A 103 4.02 5.04 -24.99
N VAL A 104 4.06 5.87 -23.94
CA VAL A 104 3.01 5.94 -22.92
C VAL A 104 1.61 6.16 -23.53
N ASN A 105 0.61 5.47 -22.98
CA ASN A 105 -0.78 5.53 -23.43
C ASN A 105 -1.69 5.77 -22.21
N ALA A 106 -2.08 7.04 -22.02
CA ALA A 106 -2.88 7.45 -20.88
C ALA A 106 -4.25 6.73 -20.80
N ALA A 107 -4.91 6.47 -21.92
CA ALA A 107 -6.22 5.85 -21.92
C ALA A 107 -6.15 4.39 -21.45
N VAL A 108 -5.20 3.61 -22.00
CA VAL A 108 -5.00 2.22 -21.60
C VAL A 108 -4.47 2.14 -20.17
N ALA A 109 -3.58 3.07 -19.77
CA ALA A 109 -3.04 3.14 -18.42
C ALA A 109 -4.13 3.36 -17.36
N VAL A 110 -5.02 4.31 -17.56
CA VAL A 110 -6.17 4.58 -16.67
C VAL A 110 -7.12 3.38 -16.61
N GLN A 111 -7.42 2.78 -17.75
CA GLN A 111 -8.26 1.59 -17.79
C GLN A 111 -7.63 0.42 -17.02
N MET A 112 -6.33 0.17 -17.22
CA MET A 112 -5.60 -0.90 -16.53
C MET A 112 -5.53 -0.61 -15.04
N ALA A 113 -5.18 0.61 -14.63
CA ALA A 113 -5.14 1.02 -13.22
C ALA A 113 -6.47 0.76 -12.50
N SER A 114 -7.60 1.11 -13.14
CA SER A 114 -8.94 0.90 -12.58
C SER A 114 -9.33 -0.58 -12.42
N GLN A 115 -8.63 -1.48 -13.09
CA GLN A 115 -8.86 -2.94 -13.04
C GLN A 115 -7.83 -3.68 -12.19
N THR A 116 -6.74 -3.01 -11.81
CA THR A 116 -5.69 -3.59 -10.96
C THR A 116 -6.17 -3.56 -9.52
N THR A 117 -6.24 -4.71 -8.87
CA THR A 117 -6.42 -4.80 -7.42
C THR A 117 -5.08 -4.53 -6.75
N SER A 118 -5.01 -3.49 -5.93
CA SER A 118 -3.84 -3.26 -5.07
C SER A 118 -3.69 -4.41 -4.08
N VAL A 119 -2.45 -4.87 -3.88
CA VAL A 119 -2.15 -5.83 -2.82
C VAL A 119 -2.01 -5.04 -1.53
N ASP A 120 -2.89 -5.32 -0.58
CA ASP A 120 -2.77 -4.76 0.76
C ASP A 120 -1.56 -5.37 1.48
N THR A 121 -0.69 -4.54 1.99
CA THR A 121 0.51 -4.92 2.75
C THR A 121 0.58 -4.29 4.13
N GLN A 122 -0.45 -3.48 4.49
CA GLN A 122 -0.50 -2.81 5.77
C GLN A 122 -1.13 -3.74 6.81
N ALA A 123 -0.49 -3.83 7.98
CA ALA A 123 -1.03 -4.62 9.08
C ALA A 123 -2.01 -3.78 9.91
N PRO A 124 -3.11 -4.36 10.40
CA PRO A 124 -4.05 -3.68 11.29
C PRO A 124 -3.39 -3.09 12.54
N GLY A 125 -3.78 -1.88 12.92
CA GLY A 125 -3.54 -1.34 14.25
C GLY A 125 -4.47 -2.02 15.25
N VAL A 126 -3.94 -2.48 16.42
CA VAL A 126 -4.76 -3.17 17.43
C VAL A 126 -4.33 -2.80 18.85
N THR A 127 -5.30 -2.58 19.73
CA THR A 127 -5.07 -2.18 21.12
C THR A 127 -6.15 -2.78 22.04
N ILE A 128 -5.75 -3.36 23.18
CA ILE A 128 -6.67 -3.77 24.24
C ILE A 128 -7.03 -2.52 25.05
N THR A 129 -8.31 -2.18 25.10
CA THR A 129 -8.82 -0.99 25.80
C THR A 129 -9.36 -1.30 27.18
N SER A 130 -9.77 -2.56 27.42
CA SER A 130 -10.22 -3.06 28.72
C SER A 130 -9.84 -4.54 28.87
N PRO A 131 -9.41 -5.00 30.05
CA PRO A 131 -9.10 -4.26 31.26
C PRO A 131 -7.82 -3.42 31.12
N ALA A 132 -7.66 -2.41 31.99
CA ALA A 132 -6.45 -1.60 32.01
C ALA A 132 -5.26 -2.38 32.65
N TYR A 133 -4.04 -1.93 32.32
CA TYR A 133 -2.80 -2.48 32.91
C TYR A 133 -2.84 -2.44 34.45
N ASN A 134 -2.43 -3.53 35.07
CA ASN A 134 -2.45 -3.78 36.53
C ASN A 134 -3.83 -3.83 37.19
N ASN A 135 -4.93 -3.90 36.44
CA ASN A 135 -6.22 -4.14 37.05
C ASN A 135 -6.28 -5.53 37.72
N THR A 136 -6.90 -5.61 38.88
CA THR A 136 -7.26 -6.90 39.49
C THR A 136 -8.57 -7.39 38.86
N VAL A 137 -8.59 -8.66 38.45
CA VAL A 137 -9.71 -9.28 37.72
C VAL A 137 -10.02 -10.65 38.31
N SER A 138 -11.30 -11.05 38.27
CA SER A 138 -11.75 -12.39 38.72
C SER A 138 -12.98 -12.85 37.91
N GLY A 139 -13.18 -14.17 37.84
CA GLY A 139 -14.31 -14.77 37.12
C GLY A 139 -14.35 -14.48 35.64
N ASN A 140 -15.53 -14.12 35.13
CA ASN A 140 -15.69 -13.77 33.74
C ASN A 140 -15.37 -12.28 33.51
N VAL A 141 -14.30 -12.00 32.77
CA VAL A 141 -13.77 -10.68 32.49
C VAL A 141 -14.16 -10.28 31.04
N LEU A 142 -14.82 -9.13 30.92
CA LEU A 142 -15.01 -8.53 29.57
C LEU A 142 -13.71 -7.89 29.11
N VAL A 143 -13.18 -8.37 27.99
CA VAL A 143 -12.01 -7.77 27.32
C VAL A 143 -12.48 -7.08 26.08
N GLU A 144 -12.14 -5.79 25.95
CA GLU A 144 -12.50 -4.95 24.81
C GLU A 144 -11.23 -4.63 24.02
N VAL A 145 -11.34 -4.71 22.70
CA VAL A 145 -10.23 -4.47 21.75
C VAL A 145 -10.67 -3.51 20.68
N ASP A 146 -9.88 -2.46 20.47
CA ASP A 146 -9.97 -1.61 19.30
C ASP A 146 -9.00 -2.12 18.22
N ALA A 147 -9.50 -2.28 17.01
CA ALA A 147 -8.68 -2.62 15.86
C ALA A 147 -9.18 -1.88 14.62
N SER A 148 -8.24 -1.38 13.80
CA SER A 148 -8.54 -0.66 12.56
C SER A 148 -7.47 -0.90 11.51
N ASP A 149 -7.86 -0.82 10.25
CA ASP A 149 -7.02 -1.00 9.08
C ASP A 149 -7.56 -0.17 7.91
N ASP A 150 -6.74 0.15 6.91
CA ASP A 150 -7.13 0.95 5.75
C ASP A 150 -8.03 0.18 4.77
N THR A 151 -7.94 -1.16 4.72
CA THR A 151 -8.82 -2.04 3.94
C THR A 151 -9.85 -2.77 4.79
N GLY A 152 -9.65 -2.78 6.13
CA GLY A 152 -10.55 -3.33 7.11
C GLY A 152 -10.02 -4.57 7.84
N VAL A 153 -10.48 -4.74 9.08
CA VAL A 153 -10.12 -5.88 9.93
C VAL A 153 -11.05 -7.04 9.67
N SER A 154 -10.50 -8.19 9.31
CA SER A 154 -11.26 -9.43 9.06
C SER A 154 -11.54 -10.23 10.32
N GLN A 155 -10.62 -10.21 11.29
CA GLN A 155 -10.73 -10.96 12.53
C GLN A 155 -9.80 -10.39 13.61
N VAL A 156 -10.25 -10.46 14.87
CA VAL A 156 -9.42 -10.26 16.05
C VAL A 156 -9.39 -11.55 16.85
N VAL A 157 -8.22 -11.96 17.35
CA VAL A 157 -8.02 -13.12 18.22
C VAL A 157 -7.40 -12.66 19.51
N LEU A 158 -8.02 -13.00 20.66
CA LEU A 158 -7.49 -12.70 22.00
C LEU A 158 -6.74 -13.89 22.58
N TYR A 159 -5.63 -13.61 23.24
CA TYR A 159 -4.83 -14.57 23.98
C TYR A 159 -4.65 -14.14 25.44
N ALA A 160 -4.62 -15.09 26.35
CA ALA A 160 -4.17 -14.92 27.74
C ALA A 160 -3.01 -15.86 27.99
N ASN A 161 -1.87 -15.35 28.43
CA ASN A 161 -0.63 -16.13 28.67
C ASN A 161 -0.27 -17.03 27.45
N GLY A 162 -0.53 -16.55 26.23
CA GLY A 162 -0.27 -17.27 24.97
C GLY A 162 -1.32 -18.34 24.62
N GLN A 163 -2.35 -18.55 25.43
CA GLN A 163 -3.47 -19.44 25.13
C GLN A 163 -4.62 -18.64 24.50
N SER A 164 -5.16 -19.11 23.37
CA SER A 164 -6.29 -18.46 22.70
C SER A 164 -7.55 -18.53 23.57
N ILE A 165 -8.18 -17.36 23.74
CA ILE A 165 -9.46 -17.20 24.42
C ILE A 165 -10.61 -17.32 23.42
N GLY A 166 -10.46 -16.75 22.24
CA GLY A 166 -11.48 -16.74 21.20
C GLY A 166 -11.14 -15.78 20.07
N SER A 167 -12.03 -15.72 19.11
CA SER A 167 -11.94 -14.80 17.97
C SER A 167 -13.27 -14.07 17.75
N ASP A 168 -13.19 -12.83 17.29
CA ASP A 168 -14.33 -12.00 16.90
C ASP A 168 -14.05 -11.36 15.55
N SER A 169 -15.01 -11.38 14.63
CA SER A 169 -14.91 -10.83 13.29
C SER A 169 -15.82 -9.60 13.08
N THR A 170 -16.45 -9.11 14.14
CA THR A 170 -17.43 -8.02 14.06
C THR A 170 -17.17 -6.97 15.14
N ALA A 171 -16.90 -5.75 14.70
CA ALA A 171 -16.76 -4.63 15.65
C ALA A 171 -18.12 -4.30 16.32
N PRO A 172 -18.13 -3.91 17.60
CA PRO A 172 -16.99 -3.76 18.51
C PRO A 172 -16.45 -5.13 18.99
N TYR A 173 -15.12 -5.30 18.95
CA TYR A 173 -14.49 -6.58 19.31
C TYR A 173 -14.50 -6.79 20.82
N GLN A 174 -15.25 -7.79 21.28
CA GLN A 174 -15.47 -8.06 22.71
C GLN A 174 -15.31 -9.55 23.01
N PHE A 175 -14.62 -9.86 24.10
CA PHE A 175 -14.32 -11.23 24.52
C PHE A 175 -14.72 -11.44 25.98
N SER A 176 -15.32 -12.57 26.26
CA SER A 176 -15.56 -13.02 27.61
C SER A 176 -14.46 -14.01 28.02
N TRP A 177 -13.52 -13.55 28.83
CA TRP A 177 -12.43 -14.35 29.32
C TRP A 177 -12.73 -14.89 30.74
N ASN A 178 -12.75 -16.22 30.93
CA ASN A 178 -12.85 -16.83 32.25
C ASN A 178 -11.47 -16.88 32.90
N SER A 179 -11.17 -15.93 33.78
CA SER A 179 -9.89 -15.84 34.48
C SER A 179 -9.65 -17.00 35.46
N ALA A 180 -10.70 -17.74 35.89
CA ALA A 180 -10.55 -18.91 36.75
C ALA A 180 -9.82 -20.10 36.06
N GLN A 181 -9.60 -20.02 34.75
CA GLN A 181 -8.83 -21.02 34.00
C GLN A 181 -7.31 -20.79 34.06
N VAL A 182 -6.85 -19.71 34.67
CA VAL A 182 -5.44 -19.42 34.91
C VAL A 182 -5.18 -19.30 36.41
N ALA A 183 -3.94 -19.53 36.83
CA ALA A 183 -3.55 -19.36 38.21
C ALA A 183 -3.65 -17.90 38.65
N ASP A 184 -3.94 -17.68 39.95
CA ASP A 184 -3.87 -16.34 40.54
C ASP A 184 -2.49 -15.73 40.39
N GLY A 185 -2.46 -14.39 40.23
CA GLY A 185 -1.27 -13.59 39.96
C GLY A 185 -1.29 -12.95 38.55
N ASN A 186 -0.13 -12.62 38.03
CA ASN A 186 -0.04 -11.90 36.76
C ASN A 186 -0.44 -12.75 35.56
N ALA A 187 -1.38 -12.25 34.77
CA ALA A 187 -1.70 -12.78 33.46
C ALA A 187 -1.52 -11.69 32.38
N THR A 188 -0.99 -12.06 31.23
CA THR A 188 -0.79 -11.12 30.09
C THR A 188 -1.79 -11.41 28.99
N LEU A 189 -2.60 -10.40 28.66
CA LEU A 189 -3.52 -10.41 27.52
C LEU A 189 -2.81 -9.82 26.30
N THR A 190 -3.01 -10.44 25.12
CA THR A 190 -2.48 -9.95 23.83
C THR A 190 -3.54 -10.19 22.76
N ALA A 191 -3.80 -9.20 21.92
CA ALA A 191 -4.72 -9.30 20.79
C ALA A 191 -3.95 -9.29 19.47
N TYR A 192 -4.38 -10.15 18.56
CA TYR A 192 -3.92 -10.21 17.18
C TYR A 192 -5.07 -9.82 16.27
N ALA A 193 -4.85 -8.86 15.37
CA ALA A 193 -5.81 -8.47 14.36
C ALA A 193 -5.30 -8.87 12.97
N TYR A 194 -6.19 -9.36 12.14
CA TYR A 194 -5.92 -9.78 10.76
C TYR A 194 -6.82 -9.00 9.82
N ASP A 195 -6.30 -8.62 8.65
CA ASP A 195 -7.08 -8.11 7.51
C ASP A 195 -7.47 -9.24 6.53
N ALA A 196 -8.04 -8.86 5.39
CA ALA A 196 -8.42 -9.81 4.35
C ALA A 196 -7.22 -10.32 3.53
N ALA A 197 -6.09 -9.59 3.53
CA ALA A 197 -4.84 -9.97 2.88
C ALA A 197 -3.93 -10.85 3.77
N ASN A 198 -4.36 -11.12 5.03
CA ASN A 198 -3.63 -11.83 6.08
C ASN A 198 -2.42 -11.07 6.64
N ASN A 199 -2.38 -9.73 6.52
CA ASN A 199 -1.44 -8.97 7.31
C ASN A 199 -1.87 -9.04 8.79
N THR A 200 -0.90 -9.02 9.70
CA THR A 200 -1.15 -9.27 11.12
C THR A 200 -0.64 -8.12 11.98
N GLY A 201 -1.53 -7.51 12.72
CA GLY A 201 -1.23 -6.57 13.80
C GLY A 201 -1.24 -7.25 15.16
N ILE A 202 -0.36 -6.83 16.06
CA ILE A 202 -0.23 -7.39 17.40
C ILE A 202 -0.27 -6.25 18.42
N SER A 203 -1.15 -6.35 19.43
CA SER A 203 -1.24 -5.34 20.49
C SER A 203 -0.02 -5.41 21.42
N SER A 204 0.26 -4.32 22.11
CA SER A 204 1.05 -4.38 23.35
C SER A 204 0.37 -5.31 24.36
N GLY A 205 1.17 -6.09 25.09
CA GLY A 205 0.66 -6.96 26.15
C GLY A 205 0.10 -6.13 27.31
N VAL A 206 -1.11 -6.45 27.75
CA VAL A 206 -1.73 -5.86 28.94
C VAL A 206 -1.65 -6.88 30.07
N THR A 207 -0.83 -6.59 31.10
CA THR A 207 -0.74 -7.43 32.29
C THR A 207 -1.82 -7.02 33.29
N VAL A 208 -2.57 -8.02 33.76
CA VAL A 208 -3.59 -7.91 34.83
C VAL A 208 -3.22 -8.81 35.99
N ASN A 209 -3.73 -8.54 37.19
CA ASN A 209 -3.60 -9.41 38.36
C ASN A 209 -4.87 -10.25 38.51
N VAL A 210 -4.78 -11.55 38.30
CA VAL A 210 -5.89 -12.49 38.51
C VAL A 210 -5.96 -12.84 40.00
N ASP A 211 -7.13 -12.68 40.60
CA ASP A 211 -7.42 -13.03 42.00
C ASP A 211 -8.81 -13.64 42.07
N ASN A 212 -8.88 -14.96 41.97
CA ASN A 212 -10.11 -15.74 42.06
C ASN A 212 -10.36 -16.35 43.47
N GLN A 213 -9.47 -16.02 44.44
CA GLN A 213 -9.67 -16.50 45.82
C GLN A 213 -10.88 -15.76 46.43
N PRO A 214 -11.72 -16.45 47.20
CA PRO A 214 -12.72 -15.77 48.00
C PRO A 214 -12.00 -14.93 49.06
N ASP A 215 -12.38 -13.63 49.14
CA ASP A 215 -11.90 -12.77 50.23
C ASP A 215 -12.17 -13.49 51.57
N ASN A 216 -11.11 -13.93 52.25
CA ASN A 216 -11.23 -14.42 53.61
C ASN A 216 -11.59 -13.21 54.48
N VAL A 217 -12.90 -12.98 54.68
CA VAL A 217 -13.39 -12.02 55.66
C VAL A 217 -13.24 -12.68 57.02
N ASP A 218 -12.17 -12.32 57.78
CA ASP A 218 -12.02 -12.65 59.20
C ASP A 218 -13.05 -11.86 60.03
#